data_0d23b21b33bbe35c91496ca1c67d1652
#
_entry.id   0d23b21b33bbe35c91496ca1c67d1652
#
_cell.length_a   1.000
_cell.length_b   1.000
_cell.length_c   1.000
_cell.angle_alpha   90.00
_cell.angle_beta   90.00
_cell.angle_gamma   90.00
#
_symmetry.space_group_name_H-M   'P 1'
#
loop_
_entity.id
_entity.type
_entity.pdbx_description
1 polymer ?
#
loop_
_entity_poly.entity_id
_entity_poly.type
_entity_poly.pdbx_seq_one_letter_code
_entity_poly.pdbx_strand_id
1 'polypeptide(L)' 'MVEVHIFGALWPIDQRDRHLDLGGREVHVYDLIASLGIDPEQVGIVTIDGRQCQHDSIVPETCRLCIFPPLSGG' A
#
# COMPACT_ATOMS: atom_id res chain seq x y z
N MET A 1 14.06 -1.16 -3.08
CA MET A 1 13.16 0.00 -2.95
C MET A 1 11.74 -0.39 -3.34
N VAL A 2 10.78 0.05 -2.59
CA VAL A 2 9.37 -0.25 -2.85
C VAL A 2 8.77 0.90 -3.65
N GLU A 3 8.17 0.57 -4.80
CA GLU A 3 7.43 1.54 -5.61
C GLU A 3 5.96 1.47 -5.19
N VAL A 4 5.44 2.55 -4.62
CA VAL A 4 4.08 2.59 -4.08
C VAL A 4 3.20 3.42 -4.99
N HIS A 5 2.07 2.85 -5.40
CA HIS A 5 1.06 3.54 -6.21
C HIS A 5 -0.27 3.54 -5.45
N ILE A 6 -0.84 4.72 -5.25
CA ILE A 6 -2.07 4.88 -4.48
C ILE A 6 -3.18 5.32 -5.43
N PHE A 7 -4.25 4.54 -5.47
CA PHE A 7 -5.41 4.80 -6.32
C PHE A 7 -6.59 5.24 -5.48
N GLY A 8 -7.48 6.01 -6.08
CA GLY A 8 -8.71 6.45 -5.43
C GLY A 8 -8.64 7.90 -4.99
N ALA A 9 -9.79 8.58 -5.04
CA ALA A 9 -9.87 10.00 -4.73
C ALA A 9 -10.30 10.27 -3.28
N LEU A 10 -10.50 9.22 -2.47
CA LEU A 10 -11.02 9.38 -1.12
C LEU A 10 -9.99 9.84 -0.11
N TRP A 11 -8.71 9.69 -0.44
CA TRP A 11 -7.64 10.02 0.49
C TRP A 11 -7.00 11.35 0.11
N PRO A 12 -6.86 12.28 1.05
CA PRO A 12 -6.21 13.58 0.79
C PRO A 12 -4.70 13.42 0.76
N ILE A 13 -4.19 12.79 -0.28
CA ILE A 13 -2.76 12.50 -0.44
C ILE A 13 -2.22 13.30 -1.62
N ASP A 14 -1.18 14.09 -1.37
CA ASP A 14 -0.58 14.91 -2.40
C ASP A 14 0.22 14.08 -3.40
N GLN A 15 0.89 13.04 -2.92
CA GLN A 15 1.71 12.18 -3.76
C GLN A 15 1.12 10.78 -3.78
N ARG A 16 0.69 10.36 -4.98
CA ARG A 16 0.09 9.04 -5.15
C ARG A 16 1.11 8.00 -5.60
N ASP A 17 2.26 8.45 -6.08
CA ASP A 17 3.35 7.57 -6.47
C ASP A 17 4.56 7.91 -5.64
N ARG A 18 5.11 6.92 -4.95
CA ARG A 18 6.24 7.12 -4.06
C ARG A 18 7.22 5.97 -4.19
N HIS A 19 8.46 6.25 -3.82
CA HIS A 19 9.48 5.22 -3.67
C HIS A 19 9.93 5.21 -2.23
N LEU A 20 9.89 4.03 -1.62
CA LEU A 20 10.27 3.86 -0.22
C LEU A 20 11.40 2.85 -0.10
N ASP A 21 12.39 3.19 0.73
CA ASP A 21 13.48 2.28 1.06
C ASP A 21 13.22 1.70 2.44
N LEU A 22 13.06 0.37 2.52
CA LEU A 22 12.79 -0.29 3.79
C LEU A 22 14.04 -0.45 4.65
N GLY A 23 15.22 -0.25 4.06
CA GLY A 23 16.47 -0.33 4.82
C GLY A 23 16.76 -1.71 5.38
N GLY A 24 16.31 -2.77 4.71
CA GLY A 24 16.51 -4.13 5.17
C GLY A 24 15.59 -4.55 6.30
N ARG A 25 14.63 -3.70 6.70
CA ARG A 25 13.70 -4.05 7.78
C ARG A 25 12.54 -4.87 7.24
N GLU A 26 12.04 -5.76 8.10
CA GLU A 26 10.82 -6.49 7.80
C GLU A 26 9.62 -5.60 8.09
N VAL A 27 8.83 -5.30 7.06
CA VAL A 27 7.68 -4.42 7.19
C VAL A 27 6.45 -5.15 6.66
N HIS A 28 5.36 -5.11 7.41
CA HIS A 28 4.09 -5.66 6.96
C HIS A 28 3.32 -4.61 6.16
N VAL A 29 2.50 -5.09 5.21
CA VAL A 29 1.68 -4.21 4.37
C VAL A 29 0.86 -3.25 5.21
N TYR A 30 0.21 -3.75 6.26
CA TYR A 30 -0.61 -2.95 7.15
C TYR A 30 0.18 -1.78 7.75
N ASP A 31 1.38 -2.06 8.25
CA ASP A 31 2.20 -1.03 8.88
C ASP A 31 2.69 0.00 7.86
N LEU A 32 3.05 -0.46 6.67
CA LEU A 32 3.49 0.46 5.61
C LEU A 32 2.36 1.41 5.22
N ILE A 33 1.15 0.88 5.04
CA ILE A 33 -0.01 1.70 4.68
C ILE A 33 -0.28 2.74 5.77
N ALA A 34 -0.23 2.33 7.04
CA ALA A 34 -0.44 3.25 8.15
C ALA A 34 0.62 4.36 8.16
N SER A 35 1.85 4.03 7.83
CA SER A 35 2.94 5.01 7.80
C SER A 35 2.76 6.06 6.70
N LEU A 36 1.95 5.76 5.69
CA LEU A 36 1.64 6.70 4.62
C LEU A 36 0.52 7.67 4.99
N GLY A 37 -0.05 7.53 6.17
CA GLY A 37 -1.19 8.35 6.59
C GLY A 37 -2.53 7.82 6.13
N ILE A 38 -2.58 6.59 5.68
CA ILE A 38 -3.81 5.93 5.24
C ILE A 38 -4.28 4.98 6.34
N ASP A 39 -5.57 5.02 6.66
CA ASP A 39 -6.15 4.04 7.58
C ASP A 39 -6.22 2.69 6.86
N PRO A 40 -5.49 1.67 7.32
CA PRO A 40 -5.49 0.38 6.63
C PRO A 40 -6.87 -0.25 6.53
N GLU A 41 -7.77 0.07 7.44
CA GLU A 41 -9.13 -0.48 7.39
C GLU A 41 -9.97 0.14 6.28
N GLN A 42 -9.52 1.27 5.73
CA GLN A 42 -10.18 1.93 4.60
C GLN A 42 -9.63 1.45 3.26
N VAL A 43 -8.69 0.52 3.27
CA VAL A 43 -8.10 -0.01 2.05
C VAL A 43 -8.87 -1.23 1.62
N GLY A 44 -9.22 -1.29 0.33
CA GLY A 44 -9.93 -2.44 -0.21
C GLY A 44 -8.99 -3.56 -0.62
N ILE A 45 -8.16 -3.28 -1.61
CA ILE A 45 -7.26 -4.28 -2.18
C ILE A 45 -5.86 -3.71 -2.22
N VAL A 46 -4.88 -4.55 -1.90
CA VAL A 46 -3.47 -4.24 -2.05
C VAL A 46 -2.85 -5.32 -2.91
N THR A 47 -2.04 -4.92 -3.89
CA THR A 47 -1.31 -5.88 -4.72
C THR A 47 0.18 -5.64 -4.57
N ILE A 48 0.94 -6.75 -4.62
CA ILE A 48 2.39 -6.72 -4.69
C ILE A 48 2.78 -7.38 -6.00
N ASP A 49 3.43 -6.61 -6.87
CA ASP A 49 3.85 -7.06 -8.21
C ASP A 49 2.68 -7.65 -9.00
N GLY A 50 1.52 -7.02 -8.89
CA GLY A 50 0.33 -7.42 -9.63
C GLY A 50 -0.47 -8.55 -9.00
N ARG A 51 -0.07 -9.04 -7.84
CA ARG A 51 -0.78 -10.11 -7.14
C ARG A 51 -1.41 -9.57 -5.86
N GLN A 52 -2.68 -9.92 -5.65
CA GLN A 52 -3.35 -9.52 -4.43
C GLN A 52 -2.66 -10.13 -3.22
N CYS A 53 -2.45 -9.32 -2.19
CA CYS A 53 -1.86 -9.78 -0.94
C CYS A 53 -2.79 -9.47 0.21
N GLN A 54 -2.43 -9.96 1.39
CA GLN A 54 -3.18 -9.69 2.61
C GLN A 54 -2.54 -8.54 3.37
N HIS A 55 -3.29 -7.95 4.30
CA HIS A 55 -2.80 -6.81 5.07
C HIS A 55 -1.64 -7.18 5.99
N ASP A 56 -1.53 -8.43 6.39
CA ASP A 56 -0.44 -8.92 7.22
C ASP A 56 0.73 -9.50 6.43
N SER A 57 0.67 -9.41 5.10
CA SER A 57 1.77 -9.89 4.27
C SER A 57 3.01 -9.04 4.48
N ILE A 58 4.17 -9.67 4.36
CA ILE A 58 5.44 -8.96 4.46
C ILE A 58 5.74 -8.30 3.11
N VAL A 59 6.12 -7.03 3.15
CA VAL A 59 6.45 -6.28 1.95
C VAL A 59 7.87 -6.65 1.49
N PRO A 60 8.05 -7.17 0.27
CA PRO A 60 9.38 -7.42 -0.25
C PRO A 60 10.18 -6.13 -0.34
N GLU A 61 11.49 -6.24 -0.18
CA GLU A 61 12.37 -5.08 -0.19
C GLU A 61 12.33 -4.34 -1.53
N THR A 62 12.12 -5.09 -2.62
CA THR A 62 11.98 -4.52 -3.96
C THR A 62 10.70 -5.06 -4.57
N CYS A 63 9.72 -4.18 -4.75
CA CYS A 63 8.44 -4.58 -5.32
C CYS A 63 7.64 -3.35 -5.75
N ARG A 64 6.54 -3.60 -6.46
CA ARG A 64 5.54 -2.58 -6.78
C ARG A 64 4.31 -2.85 -5.94
N LEU A 65 3.99 -1.92 -5.06
CA LEU A 65 2.85 -2.02 -4.16
C LEU A 65 1.75 -1.09 -4.66
N CYS A 66 0.58 -1.64 -4.96
CA CYS A 66 -0.57 -0.85 -5.40
C CYS A 66 -1.66 -0.92 -4.33
N ILE A 67 -2.20 0.23 -3.97
CA ILE A 67 -3.22 0.38 -2.93
C ILE A 67 -4.48 0.90 -3.58
N PHE A 68 -5.59 0.16 -3.43
CA PHE A 68 -6.87 0.51 -4.02
C PHE A 68 -7.90 0.80 -2.93
N PRO A 69 -8.84 1.73 -3.18
CA PRO A 69 -9.90 2.01 -2.22
C PRO A 69 -10.87 0.83 -2.12
N PRO A 70 -11.64 0.75 -1.03
CA PRO A 70 -12.65 -0.30 -0.94
C PRO A 70 -13.70 -0.08 -2.02
N LEU A 71 -14.17 -1.20 -2.59
CA LEU A 71 -15.30 -1.13 -3.49
C LEU A 71 -16.51 -0.78 -2.65
N SER A 72 -17.07 0.39 -2.87
CA SER A 72 -18.32 0.72 -2.23
C SER A 72 -19.32 -0.28 -2.79
N GLY A 73 -19.96 -1.04 -1.91
CA GLY A 73 -20.88 -2.08 -2.29
C GLY A 73 -22.15 -1.56 -2.96
N GLY A 74 -21.94 -0.53 -3.67
CA GLY A 74 -23.05 0.02 -4.44
C GLY A 74 -23.56 -1.01 -5.36
#